data_03e026fe6d9a30de3181d0217229b86f
#
_entry.id   03e026fe6d9a30de3181d0217229b86f
#
_cell.length_a   1.000
_cell.length_b   1.000
_cell.length_c   1.000
_cell.angle_alpha   90.00
_cell.angle_beta   90.00
_cell.angle_gamma   90.00
#
_symmetry.space_group_name_H-M   'P 1'
#
loop_
_entity.id
_entity.type
_entity.pdbx_description
1 polymer ?
#
loop_
_entity_poly.entity_id
_entity_poly.type
_entity_poly.pdbx_seq_one_letter_code
_entity_poly.pdbx_strand_id
1 'polypeptide(L)'
;HRRIHPRKISTFKLIENMRKYLAEMLGTMVLVLMGCGAAVFFGCGAPAEVLAVAFAFGLSVVGMAYAIGGISGCHINPAITLGVWLSKRMSGRDAAMYMLFQVIGALIGSAILYALTSTGAYGASTSTGANAFGEGEMLQAFIAEAVFTFVFVLVVLGATDEKKGAGAFAGLAIGLTLTLVHIVCIPITGTSVNPARSIAPAIFAGGEALSQLWLFVVAPFVGAALSAGVWRMLTCPCEE
;
A
#
# COMPACT_ATOMS: atom_id res chain seq x y z
N HIS A 1 29.77 -35.33 -5.59
CA HIS A 1 29.69 -33.94 -5.08
C HIS A 1 29.93 -32.92 -6.21
N ARG A 2 28.85 -32.44 -6.85
CA ARG A 2 28.96 -31.31 -7.82
C ARG A 2 29.22 -30.03 -7.02
N ARG A 3 30.42 -29.49 -7.08
CA ARG A 3 30.74 -28.13 -6.58
C ARG A 3 29.98 -27.13 -7.45
N ILE A 4 28.96 -26.47 -6.90
CA ILE A 4 28.23 -25.39 -7.57
C ILE A 4 29.19 -24.18 -7.62
N HIS A 5 29.46 -23.68 -8.81
CA HIS A 5 30.40 -22.57 -9.06
C HIS A 5 29.89 -21.30 -8.37
N PRO A 6 30.69 -20.53 -7.61
CA PRO A 6 30.26 -19.35 -6.85
C PRO A 6 29.54 -18.27 -7.71
N ARG A 7 29.87 -18.15 -9.00
CA ARG A 7 29.17 -17.26 -9.95
C ARG A 7 27.71 -17.69 -10.19
N LYS A 8 27.38 -18.97 -10.19
CA LYS A 8 25.99 -19.46 -10.36
C LYS A 8 25.10 -19.12 -9.15
N ILE A 9 25.68 -19.18 -7.94
CA ILE A 9 24.98 -18.81 -6.70
C ILE A 9 24.65 -17.30 -6.70
N SER A 10 25.57 -16.45 -7.13
CA SER A 10 25.36 -15.01 -7.23
C SER A 10 24.24 -14.63 -8.23
N THR A 11 24.23 -15.27 -9.40
CA THR A 11 23.21 -15.02 -10.44
C THR A 11 21.82 -15.51 -9.99
N PHE A 12 21.75 -16.66 -9.33
CA PHE A 12 20.47 -17.21 -8.84
C PHE A 12 19.84 -16.31 -7.77
N LYS A 13 20.65 -15.82 -6.82
CA LYS A 13 20.22 -14.88 -5.79
C LYS A 13 19.78 -13.53 -6.36
N LEU A 14 20.42 -13.07 -7.43
CA LEU A 14 20.02 -11.86 -8.12
C LEU A 14 18.63 -12.02 -8.78
N ILE A 15 18.39 -13.14 -9.47
CA ILE A 15 17.12 -13.45 -10.10
C ILE A 15 15.99 -13.57 -9.06
N GLU A 16 16.26 -14.24 -7.95
CA GLU A 16 15.29 -14.39 -6.85
C GLU A 16 14.92 -13.02 -6.26
N ASN A 17 15.90 -12.16 -6.01
CA ASN A 17 15.66 -10.80 -5.54
C ASN A 17 14.83 -9.99 -6.54
N MET A 18 15.12 -10.07 -7.84
CA MET A 18 14.35 -9.36 -8.87
C MET A 18 12.90 -9.82 -8.93
N ARG A 19 12.61 -11.10 -8.74
CA ARG A 19 11.24 -11.64 -8.73
C ARG A 19 10.37 -10.99 -7.66
N LYS A 20 10.88 -10.84 -6.42
CA LYS A 20 10.10 -10.21 -5.34
C LYS A 20 9.88 -8.71 -5.59
N TYR A 21 10.86 -8.00 -6.16
CA TYR A 21 10.70 -6.58 -6.50
C TYR A 21 9.69 -6.37 -7.63
N LEU A 22 9.72 -7.21 -8.67
CA LEU A 22 8.75 -7.20 -9.75
C LEU A 22 7.34 -7.57 -9.26
N ALA A 23 7.21 -8.49 -8.31
CA ALA A 23 5.94 -8.83 -7.69
C ALA A 23 5.35 -7.62 -6.94
N GLU A 24 6.16 -6.88 -6.17
CA GLU A 24 5.73 -5.64 -5.51
C GLU A 24 5.29 -4.57 -6.51
N MET A 25 6.02 -4.40 -7.62
CA MET A 25 5.67 -3.48 -8.69
C MET A 25 4.31 -3.84 -9.30
N LEU A 26 4.11 -5.10 -9.69
CA LEU A 26 2.86 -5.57 -10.29
C LEU A 26 1.69 -5.46 -9.31
N GLY A 27 1.88 -5.85 -8.06
CA GLY A 27 0.84 -5.76 -7.04
C GLY A 27 0.41 -4.33 -6.75
N THR A 28 1.37 -3.39 -6.68
CA THR A 28 1.06 -1.98 -6.46
C THR A 28 0.41 -1.35 -7.70
N MET A 29 0.82 -1.75 -8.89
CA MET A 29 0.14 -1.36 -10.13
C MET A 29 -1.34 -1.76 -10.11
N VAL A 30 -1.64 -3.01 -9.74
CA VAL A 30 -3.03 -3.49 -9.64
C VAL A 30 -3.80 -2.74 -8.57
N LEU A 31 -3.23 -2.53 -7.39
CA LEU A 31 -3.86 -1.79 -6.30
C LEU A 31 -4.29 -0.39 -6.75
N VAL A 32 -3.38 0.35 -7.37
CA VAL A 32 -3.64 1.73 -7.82
C VAL A 32 -4.62 1.75 -8.97
N LEU A 33 -4.44 0.88 -9.97
CA LEU A 33 -5.34 0.82 -11.12
C LEU A 33 -6.78 0.49 -10.71
N MET A 34 -6.99 -0.49 -9.84
CA MET A 34 -8.34 -0.91 -9.41
C MET A 34 -8.95 0.03 -8.38
N GLY A 35 -8.20 0.39 -7.35
CA GLY A 35 -8.69 1.24 -6.26
C GLY A 35 -8.92 2.69 -6.70
N CYS A 36 -7.92 3.33 -7.30
CA CYS A 36 -8.08 4.69 -7.84
C CYS A 36 -9.02 4.69 -9.05
N GLY A 37 -9.02 3.63 -9.86
CA GLY A 37 -9.97 3.46 -10.95
C GLY A 37 -11.41 3.45 -10.47
N ALA A 38 -11.71 2.73 -9.39
CA ALA A 38 -13.04 2.75 -8.78
C ALA A 38 -13.42 4.17 -8.32
N ALA A 39 -12.49 4.90 -7.67
CA ALA A 39 -12.74 6.28 -7.25
C ALA A 39 -13.03 7.23 -8.43
N VAL A 40 -12.32 7.05 -9.54
CA VAL A 40 -12.49 7.87 -10.75
C VAL A 40 -13.80 7.57 -11.47
N PHE A 41 -14.16 6.29 -11.61
CA PHE A 41 -15.32 5.88 -12.40
C PHE A 41 -16.63 5.86 -11.61
N PHE A 42 -16.60 5.64 -10.30
CA PHE A 42 -17.80 5.61 -9.46
C PHE A 42 -17.98 6.88 -8.62
N GLY A 43 -16.91 7.59 -8.30
CA GLY A 43 -16.93 8.70 -7.33
C GLY A 43 -16.71 8.25 -5.90
N CYS A 44 -16.78 9.21 -4.98
CA CYS A 44 -16.63 9.02 -3.53
C CYS A 44 -17.60 9.91 -2.73
N GLY A 45 -18.62 10.47 -3.36
CA GLY A 45 -19.54 11.43 -2.73
C GLY A 45 -20.74 10.76 -2.05
N ALA A 46 -21.22 9.63 -2.59
CA ALA A 46 -22.35 8.90 -2.02
C ALA A 46 -21.89 7.69 -1.20
N PRO A 47 -22.66 7.26 -0.17
CA PRO A 47 -22.29 6.11 0.66
C PRO A 47 -22.05 4.82 -0.15
N ALA A 48 -22.81 4.57 -1.19
CA ALA A 48 -22.64 3.40 -2.06
C ALA A 48 -21.33 3.48 -2.87
N GLU A 49 -20.95 4.68 -3.31
CA GLU A 49 -19.66 4.93 -4.00
C GLU A 49 -18.48 4.69 -3.06
N VAL A 50 -18.56 5.19 -1.83
CA VAL A 50 -17.56 4.96 -0.78
C VAL A 50 -17.37 3.47 -0.54
N LEU A 51 -18.45 2.70 -0.42
CA LEU A 51 -18.38 1.24 -0.26
C LEU A 51 -17.76 0.56 -1.48
N ALA A 52 -18.14 0.95 -2.68
CA ALA A 52 -17.57 0.39 -3.91
C ALA A 52 -16.05 0.61 -3.99
N VAL A 53 -15.60 1.83 -3.70
CA VAL A 53 -14.15 2.18 -3.69
C VAL A 53 -13.42 1.45 -2.57
N ALA A 54 -13.98 1.40 -1.36
CA ALA A 54 -13.40 0.69 -0.23
C ALA A 54 -13.18 -0.81 -0.54
N PHE A 55 -14.19 -1.46 -1.12
CA PHE A 55 -14.07 -2.85 -1.56
C PHE A 55 -13.08 -3.02 -2.71
N ALA A 56 -13.01 -2.09 -3.67
CA ALA A 56 -12.04 -2.17 -4.76
C ALA A 56 -10.59 -2.17 -4.23
N PHE A 57 -10.26 -1.30 -3.27
CA PHE A 57 -8.96 -1.30 -2.62
C PHE A 57 -8.70 -2.58 -1.82
N GLY A 58 -9.64 -2.97 -0.97
CA GLY A 58 -9.46 -4.15 -0.12
C GLY A 58 -9.38 -5.46 -0.90
N LEU A 59 -10.25 -5.66 -1.89
CA LEU A 59 -10.23 -6.86 -2.74
C LEU A 59 -9.01 -6.92 -3.65
N SER A 60 -8.46 -5.78 -4.08
CA SER A 60 -7.18 -5.74 -4.78
C SER A 60 -6.07 -6.33 -3.91
N VAL A 61 -6.04 -5.98 -2.62
CA VAL A 61 -5.07 -6.56 -1.67
C VAL A 61 -5.34 -8.05 -1.47
N VAL A 62 -6.59 -8.47 -1.28
CA VAL A 62 -6.92 -9.91 -1.17
C VAL A 62 -6.40 -10.66 -2.40
N GLY A 63 -6.77 -10.22 -3.60
CA GLY A 63 -6.38 -10.88 -4.84
C GLY A 63 -4.86 -10.96 -5.01
N MET A 64 -4.17 -9.85 -4.78
CA MET A 64 -2.71 -9.81 -4.93
C MET A 64 -1.99 -10.56 -3.81
N ALA A 65 -2.50 -10.57 -2.58
CA ALA A 65 -1.93 -11.36 -1.49
C ALA A 65 -1.90 -12.86 -1.82
N TYR A 66 -2.98 -13.38 -2.40
CA TYR A 66 -3.01 -14.78 -2.85
C TYR A 66 -2.20 -15.03 -4.13
N ALA A 67 -2.08 -14.05 -5.02
CA ALA A 67 -1.34 -14.20 -6.27
C ALA A 67 0.19 -14.12 -6.08
N ILE A 68 0.67 -13.15 -5.30
CA ILE A 68 2.11 -12.84 -5.18
C ILE A 68 2.64 -12.90 -3.74
N GLY A 69 1.79 -13.14 -2.74
CA GLY A 69 2.23 -13.18 -1.34
C GLY A 69 3.30 -14.23 -1.08
N GLY A 70 3.23 -15.38 -1.74
CA GLY A 70 4.27 -16.42 -1.68
C GLY A 70 5.61 -16.03 -2.36
N ILE A 71 5.65 -14.92 -3.11
CA ILE A 71 6.84 -14.43 -3.82
C ILE A 71 7.51 -13.31 -3.03
N SER A 72 6.74 -12.28 -2.65
CA SER A 72 7.26 -11.05 -2.04
C SER A 72 6.74 -10.77 -0.62
N GLY A 73 5.71 -11.46 -0.19
CA GLY A 73 4.94 -11.10 1.00
C GLY A 73 3.81 -10.11 0.69
N CYS A 74 3.73 -9.59 -0.55
CA CYS A 74 2.69 -8.68 -1.02
C CYS A 74 2.49 -7.46 -0.09
N HIS A 75 3.55 -6.68 0.12
CA HIS A 75 3.45 -5.43 0.88
C HIS A 75 2.66 -4.37 0.08
N ILE A 76 3.02 -4.16 -1.19
CA ILE A 76 2.40 -3.22 -2.14
C ILE A 76 2.11 -1.82 -1.55
N ASN A 77 2.88 -1.46 -0.53
CA ASN A 77 2.69 -0.26 0.28
C ASN A 77 3.99 0.07 1.03
N PRO A 78 4.59 1.24 0.82
CA PRO A 78 5.78 1.67 1.54
C PRO A 78 5.61 1.75 3.06
N ALA A 79 4.41 2.09 3.57
CA ALA A 79 4.15 2.12 5.01
C ALA A 79 4.15 0.71 5.63
N ILE A 80 3.56 -0.28 4.95
CA ILE A 80 3.68 -1.69 5.36
C ILE A 80 5.15 -2.11 5.36
N THR A 81 5.87 -1.80 4.28
CA THR A 81 7.30 -2.14 4.15
C THR A 81 8.12 -1.53 5.28
N LEU A 82 7.86 -0.28 5.65
CA LEU A 82 8.49 0.37 6.80
C LEU A 82 8.18 -0.38 8.11
N GLY A 83 6.91 -0.73 8.35
CA GLY A 83 6.49 -1.46 9.54
C GLY A 83 7.17 -2.83 9.67
N VAL A 84 7.25 -3.58 8.57
CA VAL A 84 7.94 -4.88 8.50
C VAL A 84 9.44 -4.73 8.73
N TRP A 85 10.08 -3.72 8.13
CA TRP A 85 11.49 -3.43 8.35
C TRP A 85 11.78 -3.03 9.81
N LEU A 86 11.02 -2.13 10.39
CA LEU A 86 11.18 -1.71 11.79
C LEU A 86 10.91 -2.86 12.77
N SER A 87 10.10 -3.84 12.38
CA SER A 87 9.87 -5.09 13.11
C SER A 87 10.98 -6.14 12.90
N LYS A 88 12.08 -5.78 12.21
CA LYS A 88 13.26 -6.62 11.93
C LYS A 88 12.96 -7.89 11.13
N ARG A 89 11.90 -7.88 10.31
CA ARG A 89 11.50 -9.02 9.48
C ARG A 89 12.08 -8.98 8.05
N MET A 90 12.74 -7.88 7.67
CA MET A 90 13.40 -7.72 6.38
C MET A 90 14.65 -6.84 6.46
N SER A 91 15.53 -6.94 5.45
CA SER A 91 16.72 -6.09 5.36
C SER A 91 16.37 -4.67 4.91
N GLY A 92 17.17 -3.67 5.32
CA GLY A 92 16.97 -2.28 4.87
C GLY A 92 17.14 -2.12 3.35
N ARG A 93 18.00 -2.92 2.73
CA ARG A 93 18.16 -2.96 1.27
C ARG A 93 16.89 -3.42 0.58
N ASP A 94 16.30 -4.51 1.06
CA ASP A 94 15.04 -5.01 0.50
C ASP A 94 13.90 -4.03 0.73
N ALA A 95 13.83 -3.39 1.90
CA ALA A 95 12.83 -2.38 2.20
C ALA A 95 12.91 -1.21 1.20
N ALA A 96 14.11 -0.67 0.94
CA ALA A 96 14.30 0.39 -0.02
C ALA A 96 13.93 -0.03 -1.45
N MET A 97 14.31 -1.23 -1.86
CA MET A 97 13.97 -1.77 -3.18
C MET A 97 12.46 -2.02 -3.33
N TYR A 98 11.80 -2.53 -2.29
CA TYR A 98 10.34 -2.68 -2.28
C TYR A 98 9.66 -1.34 -2.49
N MET A 99 10.01 -0.32 -1.69
CA MET A 99 9.43 1.03 -1.81
C MET A 99 9.64 1.62 -3.20
N LEU A 100 10.83 1.47 -3.79
CA LEU A 100 11.11 1.94 -5.14
C LEU A 100 10.22 1.26 -6.18
N PHE A 101 10.14 -0.08 -6.16
CA PHE A 101 9.36 -0.84 -7.13
C PHE A 101 7.84 -0.66 -6.92
N GLN A 102 7.38 -0.45 -5.68
CA GLN A 102 6.01 -0.07 -5.37
C GLN A 102 5.64 1.28 -6.00
N VAL A 103 6.51 2.30 -5.89
CA VAL A 103 6.27 3.60 -6.54
C VAL A 103 6.25 3.47 -8.06
N ILE A 104 7.16 2.70 -8.65
CA ILE A 104 7.16 2.44 -10.10
C ILE A 104 5.84 1.76 -10.51
N GLY A 105 5.39 0.75 -9.78
CA GLY A 105 4.12 0.06 -10.02
C GLY A 105 2.93 1.01 -9.94
N ALA A 106 2.89 1.85 -8.92
CA ALA A 106 1.86 2.88 -8.75
C ALA A 106 1.81 3.84 -9.95
N LEU A 107 2.98 4.31 -10.42
CA LEU A 107 3.08 5.18 -11.61
C LEU A 107 2.55 4.49 -12.87
N ILE A 108 2.85 3.21 -13.07
CA ILE A 108 2.32 2.43 -14.20
C ILE A 108 0.78 2.32 -14.07
N GLY A 109 0.26 2.00 -12.88
CA GLY A 109 -1.19 1.93 -12.64
C GLY A 109 -1.90 3.25 -12.91
N SER A 110 -1.35 4.36 -12.43
CA SER A 110 -1.89 5.70 -12.69
C SER A 110 -1.79 6.09 -14.17
N ALA A 111 -0.71 5.72 -14.87
CA ALA A 111 -0.56 5.99 -16.31
C ALA A 111 -1.61 5.22 -17.14
N ILE A 112 -1.87 3.95 -16.80
CA ILE A 112 -2.93 3.16 -17.44
C ILE A 112 -4.29 3.80 -17.18
N LEU A 113 -4.58 4.18 -15.93
CA LEU A 113 -5.83 4.84 -15.57
C LEU A 113 -6.01 6.16 -16.32
N TYR A 114 -4.96 6.98 -16.40
CA TYR A 114 -4.96 8.21 -17.18
C TYR A 114 -5.24 7.96 -18.68
N ALA A 115 -4.65 6.93 -19.26
CA ALA A 115 -4.93 6.55 -20.65
C ALA A 115 -6.40 6.14 -20.83
N LEU A 116 -6.97 5.38 -19.90
CA LEU A 116 -8.39 4.97 -19.94
C LEU A 116 -9.34 6.16 -19.84
N THR A 117 -9.04 7.13 -18.98
CA THR A 117 -9.89 8.31 -18.77
C THR A 117 -9.78 9.32 -19.91
N SER A 118 -8.62 9.43 -20.56
CA SER A 118 -8.37 10.39 -21.63
C SER A 118 -8.85 9.92 -23.01
N THR A 119 -9.07 8.63 -23.22
CA THR A 119 -9.44 8.05 -24.51
C THR A 119 -10.90 7.65 -24.64
N GLY A 120 -11.69 7.70 -23.57
CA GLY A 120 -13.07 7.23 -23.55
C GLY A 120 -14.10 8.36 -23.47
N ALA A 121 -15.38 7.96 -23.29
CA ALA A 121 -16.52 8.86 -23.09
C ALA A 121 -16.43 9.70 -21.80
N TYR A 122 -15.53 9.35 -20.91
CA TYR A 122 -15.24 10.07 -19.67
C TYR A 122 -14.42 11.36 -19.88
N GLY A 123 -14.06 11.65 -21.12
CA GLY A 123 -13.35 12.79 -21.70
C GLY A 123 -12.75 13.77 -20.70
N ALA A 124 -11.43 13.98 -20.77
CA ALA A 124 -10.70 15.02 -20.03
C ALA A 124 -10.96 15.10 -18.51
N SER A 125 -11.44 14.02 -17.86
CA SER A 125 -11.43 13.96 -16.41
C SER A 125 -9.99 13.98 -15.95
N THR A 126 -9.57 15.06 -15.31
CA THR A 126 -8.26 15.17 -14.66
C THR A 126 -8.21 14.42 -13.34
N SER A 127 -9.33 13.79 -12.94
CA SER A 127 -9.40 12.99 -11.73
C SER A 127 -8.50 11.77 -11.88
N THR A 128 -7.59 11.60 -10.94
CA THR A 128 -6.62 10.49 -10.89
C THR A 128 -6.82 9.62 -9.66
N GLY A 129 -7.82 9.91 -8.85
CA GLY A 129 -8.01 9.32 -7.53
C GLY A 129 -6.97 9.79 -6.51
N ALA A 130 -6.42 10.99 -6.69
CA ALA A 130 -5.47 11.60 -5.76
C ALA A 130 -6.14 11.89 -4.41
N ASN A 131 -5.34 11.79 -3.34
CA ASN A 131 -5.75 12.18 -2.01
C ASN A 131 -5.70 13.71 -1.85
N ALA A 132 -6.60 14.25 -1.05
CA ALA A 132 -6.65 15.66 -0.71
C ALA A 132 -7.31 15.89 0.66
N PHE A 133 -7.13 17.07 1.21
CA PHE A 133 -7.85 17.58 2.39
C PHE A 133 -8.24 19.03 2.17
N GLY A 134 -9.33 19.46 2.82
CA GLY A 134 -9.84 20.82 2.70
C GLY A 134 -9.01 21.86 3.43
N GLU A 135 -9.28 23.14 3.14
CA GLU A 135 -8.63 24.25 3.83
C GLU A 135 -8.93 24.20 5.34
N GLY A 136 -7.89 24.27 6.16
CA GLY A 136 -7.99 24.15 7.62
C GLY A 136 -8.06 22.73 8.16
N GLU A 137 -8.16 21.70 7.30
CA GLU A 137 -8.34 20.28 7.72
C GLU A 137 -7.03 19.49 7.80
N MET A 138 -5.87 20.14 7.64
CA MET A 138 -4.56 19.50 7.63
C MET A 138 -4.30 18.63 8.88
N LEU A 139 -4.66 19.13 10.07
CA LEU A 139 -4.47 18.37 11.31
C LEU A 139 -5.37 17.14 11.36
N GLN A 140 -6.63 17.27 10.95
CA GLN A 140 -7.57 16.16 10.85
C GLN A 140 -7.05 15.10 9.88
N ALA A 141 -6.60 15.52 8.69
CA ALA A 141 -6.03 14.64 7.68
C ALA A 141 -4.79 13.91 8.20
N PHE A 142 -3.88 14.62 8.89
CA PHE A 142 -2.68 14.00 9.46
C PHE A 142 -3.02 12.95 10.52
N ILE A 143 -3.94 13.26 11.44
CA ILE A 143 -4.39 12.32 12.47
C ILE A 143 -5.06 11.10 11.82
N ALA A 144 -5.95 11.31 10.86
CA ALA A 144 -6.64 10.23 10.18
C ALA A 144 -5.64 9.28 9.49
N GLU A 145 -4.76 9.82 8.67
CA GLU A 145 -3.76 9.02 7.94
C GLU A 145 -2.80 8.28 8.87
N ALA A 146 -2.34 8.91 9.96
CA ALA A 146 -1.46 8.26 10.91
C ALA A 146 -2.18 7.15 11.69
N VAL A 147 -3.40 7.41 12.21
CA VAL A 147 -4.15 6.44 13.01
C VAL A 147 -4.63 5.27 12.16
N PHE A 148 -5.18 5.53 10.98
CA PHE A 148 -5.68 4.45 10.12
C PHE A 148 -4.54 3.63 9.52
N THR A 149 -3.38 4.23 9.24
CA THR A 149 -2.18 3.46 8.88
C THR A 149 -1.69 2.62 10.06
N PHE A 150 -1.69 3.18 11.27
CA PHE A 150 -1.36 2.42 12.48
C PHE A 150 -2.23 1.17 12.61
N VAL A 151 -3.56 1.31 12.52
CA VAL A 151 -4.50 0.18 12.59
C VAL A 151 -4.22 -0.84 11.50
N PHE A 152 -4.06 -0.37 10.27
CA PHE A 152 -3.83 -1.25 9.12
C PHE A 152 -2.53 -2.04 9.24
N VAL A 153 -1.41 -1.36 9.53
CA VAL A 153 -0.09 -2.00 9.67
C VAL A 153 -0.04 -2.94 10.87
N LEU A 154 -0.75 -2.61 11.98
CA LEU A 154 -0.84 -3.50 13.12
C LEU A 154 -1.49 -4.85 12.74
N VAL A 155 -2.56 -4.82 11.95
CA VAL A 155 -3.19 -6.05 11.45
C VAL A 155 -2.25 -6.79 10.50
N VAL A 156 -1.53 -6.08 9.63
CA VAL A 156 -0.53 -6.72 8.75
C VAL A 156 0.52 -7.46 9.56
N LEU A 157 1.12 -6.80 10.56
CA LEU A 157 2.16 -7.40 11.40
C LEU A 157 1.63 -8.60 12.19
N GLY A 158 0.39 -8.51 12.70
CA GLY A 158 -0.25 -9.60 13.43
C GLY A 158 -0.64 -10.76 12.53
N ALA A 159 -1.32 -10.49 11.43
CA ALA A 159 -1.80 -11.53 10.52
C ALA A 159 -0.65 -12.32 9.84
N THR A 160 0.51 -11.68 9.65
CA THR A 160 1.70 -12.28 9.01
C THR A 160 2.75 -12.75 10.02
N ASP A 161 2.44 -12.80 11.31
CA ASP A 161 3.37 -13.34 12.30
C ASP A 161 3.56 -14.86 12.10
N GLU A 162 4.81 -15.31 12.13
CA GLU A 162 5.14 -16.72 11.86
C GLU A 162 4.57 -17.68 12.90
N LYS A 163 4.40 -17.24 14.15
CA LYS A 163 3.96 -18.08 15.28
C LYS A 163 2.48 -17.92 15.61
N LYS A 164 1.96 -16.68 15.50
CA LYS A 164 0.62 -16.30 15.97
C LYS A 164 -0.27 -15.79 14.86
N GLY A 165 0.22 -15.72 13.61
CA GLY A 165 -0.48 -15.15 12.48
C GLY A 165 -1.64 -16.01 11.97
N ALA A 166 -2.35 -15.45 11.01
CA ALA A 166 -3.55 -16.05 10.42
C ALA A 166 -3.26 -17.11 9.33
N GLY A 167 -1.98 -17.39 9.03
CA GLY A 167 -1.58 -18.38 8.02
C GLY A 167 -2.20 -18.07 6.65
N ALA A 168 -2.92 -19.04 6.07
CA ALA A 168 -3.56 -18.89 4.76
C ALA A 168 -4.63 -17.80 4.69
N PHE A 169 -5.15 -17.35 5.83
CA PHE A 169 -6.15 -16.28 5.90
C PHE A 169 -5.56 -14.87 6.04
N ALA A 170 -4.25 -14.74 6.14
CA ALA A 170 -3.60 -13.45 6.33
C ALA A 170 -3.97 -12.43 5.23
N GLY A 171 -3.95 -12.84 3.97
CA GLY A 171 -4.32 -11.98 2.84
C GLY A 171 -5.76 -11.50 2.91
N LEU A 172 -6.69 -12.37 3.33
CA LEU A 172 -8.10 -12.01 3.52
C LEU A 172 -8.25 -11.01 4.68
N ALA A 173 -7.64 -11.27 5.83
CA ALA A 173 -7.69 -10.38 6.98
C ALA A 173 -7.15 -8.99 6.66
N ILE A 174 -6.00 -8.91 5.96
CA ILE A 174 -5.36 -7.65 5.57
C ILE A 174 -6.25 -6.88 4.58
N GLY A 175 -6.75 -7.53 3.53
CA GLY A 175 -7.58 -6.86 2.53
C GLY A 175 -8.91 -6.37 3.09
N LEU A 176 -9.58 -7.15 3.94
CA LEU A 176 -10.80 -6.71 4.62
C LEU A 176 -10.54 -5.57 5.62
N THR A 177 -9.39 -5.56 6.28
CA THR A 177 -8.99 -4.42 7.12
C THR A 177 -8.78 -3.17 6.28
N LEU A 178 -8.19 -3.28 5.10
CA LEU A 178 -8.06 -2.14 4.20
C LEU A 178 -9.42 -1.63 3.73
N THR A 179 -10.38 -2.53 3.43
CA THR A 179 -11.77 -2.15 3.16
C THR A 179 -12.36 -1.35 4.33
N LEU A 180 -12.23 -1.86 5.56
CA LEU A 180 -12.74 -1.20 6.76
C LEU A 180 -12.14 0.20 6.95
N VAL A 181 -10.82 0.34 6.80
CA VAL A 181 -10.12 1.63 6.87
C VAL A 181 -10.65 2.60 5.80
N HIS A 182 -10.85 2.14 4.57
CA HIS A 182 -11.37 2.97 3.49
C HIS A 182 -12.80 3.44 3.75
N ILE A 183 -13.69 2.58 4.28
CA ILE A 183 -15.07 2.97 4.63
C ILE A 183 -15.10 4.19 5.56
N VAL A 184 -14.16 4.25 6.51
CA VAL A 184 -14.13 5.33 7.50
C VAL A 184 -13.36 6.54 7.02
N CYS A 185 -12.26 6.36 6.29
CA CYS A 185 -11.30 7.42 5.99
C CYS A 185 -11.51 8.09 4.62
N ILE A 186 -12.20 7.44 3.67
CA ILE A 186 -12.50 8.07 2.36
C ILE A 186 -13.15 9.44 2.52
N PRO A 187 -14.18 9.64 3.38
CA PRO A 187 -14.81 10.95 3.54
C PRO A 187 -13.89 12.04 4.10
N ILE A 188 -12.72 11.68 4.66
CA ILE A 188 -11.78 12.62 5.30
C ILE A 188 -10.69 13.04 4.31
N THR A 189 -10.05 12.08 3.65
CA THR A 189 -8.85 12.33 2.84
C THR A 189 -8.86 11.60 1.49
N GLY A 190 -9.90 10.84 1.19
CA GLY A 190 -9.88 9.86 0.11
C GLY A 190 -9.02 8.62 0.43
N THR A 191 -8.57 8.47 1.65
CA THR A 191 -7.73 7.40 2.22
C THR A 191 -6.44 7.15 1.45
N SER A 192 -5.31 7.51 2.04
CA SER A 192 -3.99 7.09 1.58
C SER A 192 -3.58 5.77 2.21
N VAL A 193 -3.17 5.82 3.45
CA VAL A 193 -2.51 4.77 4.25
C VAL A 193 -1.38 4.05 3.48
N ASN A 194 -0.96 4.65 2.36
CA ASN A 194 -0.01 4.07 1.41
C ASN A 194 0.69 5.16 0.59
N PRO A 195 1.94 5.52 0.88
CA PRO A 195 2.66 6.56 0.15
C PRO A 195 2.71 6.34 -1.37
N ALA A 196 2.89 5.11 -1.86
CA ALA A 196 2.95 4.84 -3.30
C ALA A 196 1.59 5.10 -3.98
N ARG A 197 0.48 4.72 -3.31
CA ARG A 197 -0.89 4.99 -3.75
C ARG A 197 -1.19 6.49 -3.85
N SER A 198 -0.49 7.32 -3.08
CA SER A 198 -0.69 8.78 -3.11
C SER A 198 0.26 9.49 -4.06
N ILE A 199 1.52 9.06 -4.15
CA ILE A 199 2.54 9.67 -5.02
C ILE A 199 2.10 9.67 -6.48
N ALA A 200 1.72 8.52 -7.00
CA ALA A 200 1.45 8.38 -8.42
C ALA A 200 0.25 9.21 -8.89
N PRO A 201 -0.95 9.11 -8.29
CA PRO A 201 -2.08 9.95 -8.68
C PRO A 201 -1.82 11.44 -8.51
N ALA A 202 -1.06 11.86 -7.48
CA ALA A 202 -0.73 13.27 -7.27
C ALA A 202 0.16 13.84 -8.38
N ILE A 203 1.10 13.04 -8.91
CA ILE A 203 1.95 13.45 -10.04
C ILE A 203 1.10 13.70 -11.29
N PHE A 204 0.10 12.86 -11.57
CA PHE A 204 -0.78 13.05 -12.72
C PHE A 204 -1.81 14.17 -12.51
N ALA A 205 -2.26 14.40 -11.26
CA ALA A 205 -3.19 15.48 -10.93
C ALA A 205 -2.52 16.85 -10.93
N GLY A 206 -1.27 16.94 -10.45
CA GLY A 206 -0.57 18.21 -10.26
C GLY A 206 -1.20 19.08 -9.16
N GLY A 207 -0.92 20.40 -9.23
CA GLY A 207 -1.59 21.41 -8.41
C GLY A 207 -1.63 21.11 -6.92
N GLU A 208 -2.82 21.21 -6.35
CA GLU A 208 -3.06 21.05 -4.90
C GLU A 208 -2.70 19.63 -4.40
N ALA A 209 -3.06 18.59 -5.15
CA ALA A 209 -2.72 17.23 -4.79
C ALA A 209 -1.21 17.01 -4.62
N LEU A 210 -0.41 17.64 -5.48
CA LEU A 210 1.04 17.60 -5.39
C LEU A 210 1.58 18.39 -4.20
N SER A 211 0.99 19.55 -3.90
CA SER A 211 1.39 20.38 -2.75
C SER A 211 1.06 19.73 -1.40
N GLN A 212 -0.01 18.93 -1.35
CA GLN A 212 -0.47 18.23 -0.16
C GLN A 212 0.18 16.84 0.00
N LEU A 213 0.89 16.32 -1.02
CA LEU A 213 1.44 14.98 -1.06
C LEU A 213 2.33 14.62 0.14
N TRP A 214 3.08 15.60 0.67
CA TRP A 214 3.98 15.38 1.80
C TRP A 214 3.25 14.78 3.01
N LEU A 215 2.01 15.19 3.27
CA LEU A 215 1.21 14.67 4.38
C LEU A 215 0.89 13.18 4.17
N PHE A 216 0.52 12.81 2.95
CA PHE A 216 0.19 11.43 2.58
C PHE A 216 1.42 10.49 2.47
N VAL A 217 2.60 11.03 2.63
CA VAL A 217 3.84 10.26 2.80
C VAL A 217 4.22 10.19 4.28
N VAL A 218 4.26 11.33 4.97
CA VAL A 218 4.75 11.42 6.35
C VAL A 218 3.78 10.77 7.34
N ALA A 219 2.49 11.08 7.28
CA ALA A 219 1.50 10.57 8.23
C ALA A 219 1.37 9.03 8.18
N PRO A 220 1.30 8.36 7.01
CA PRO A 220 1.36 6.90 6.94
C PRO A 220 2.65 6.31 7.51
N PHE A 221 3.81 6.94 7.29
CA PHE A 221 5.06 6.46 7.88
C PHE A 221 5.07 6.59 9.40
N VAL A 222 4.52 7.67 9.96
CA VAL A 222 4.33 7.82 11.41
C VAL A 222 3.45 6.71 11.96
N GLY A 223 2.30 6.44 11.33
CA GLY A 223 1.39 5.36 11.73
C GLY A 223 2.06 3.98 11.69
N ALA A 224 2.81 3.69 10.62
CA ALA A 224 3.54 2.43 10.47
C ALA A 224 4.63 2.26 11.54
N ALA A 225 5.38 3.32 11.87
CA ALA A 225 6.42 3.29 12.90
C ALA A 225 5.81 3.05 14.30
N LEU A 226 4.72 3.73 14.63
CA LEU A 226 3.98 3.50 15.87
C LEU A 226 3.46 2.06 15.96
N SER A 227 2.92 1.54 14.86
CA SER A 227 2.43 0.16 14.79
C SER A 227 3.55 -0.86 15.05
N ALA A 228 4.71 -0.68 14.43
CA ALA A 228 5.86 -1.55 14.66
C ALA A 228 6.33 -1.50 16.12
N GLY A 229 6.31 -0.31 16.75
CA GLY A 229 6.63 -0.14 18.15
C GLY A 229 5.65 -0.90 19.06
N VAL A 230 4.36 -0.71 18.87
CA VAL A 230 3.30 -1.39 19.63
C VAL A 230 3.36 -2.91 19.41
N TRP A 231 3.52 -3.36 18.17
CA TRP A 231 3.65 -4.79 17.87
C TRP A 231 4.81 -5.44 18.60
N ARG A 232 5.96 -4.77 18.67
CA ARG A 232 7.12 -5.26 19.43
C ARG A 232 6.84 -5.35 20.92
N MET A 233 6.13 -4.38 21.50
CA MET A 233 5.73 -4.45 22.92
C MET A 233 4.77 -5.61 23.21
N LEU A 234 3.81 -5.87 22.30
CA LEU A 234 2.84 -6.94 22.45
C LEU A 234 3.45 -8.35 22.29
N THR A 235 4.58 -8.45 21.59
CA THR A 235 5.23 -9.74 21.24
C THR A 235 6.53 -9.97 21.98
N CYS A 236 7.03 -8.99 22.76
CA CYS A 236 8.21 -9.17 23.60
C CYS A 236 7.96 -10.32 24.59
N PRO A 237 8.83 -11.35 24.66
CA PRO A 237 8.72 -12.34 25.71
C PRO A 237 8.86 -11.63 27.06
N CYS A 238 7.94 -11.85 28.00
CA CYS A 238 8.18 -11.52 29.38
C CYS A 238 9.38 -12.38 29.82
N GLU A 239 10.47 -11.76 30.22
CA GLU A 239 11.54 -12.47 30.92
C GLU A 239 10.92 -13.01 32.20
N GLU A 240 10.70 -14.34 32.29
CA GLU A 240 10.41 -15.06 33.52
C GLU A 240 11.69 -15.29 34.31
#